data_d7acc83dae4a2b25aa9bde4dbe0a154c
#
_entry.id   d7acc83dae4a2b25aa9bde4dbe0a154c
#
_cell.length_a   1.000
_cell.length_b   1.000
_cell.length_c   1.000
_cell.angle_alpha   90.00
_cell.angle_beta   90.00
_cell.angle_gamma   90.00
#
_symmetry.space_group_name_H-M   'P 1'
#
loop_
_entity.id
_entity.type
_entity.pdbx_description
1 polymer ?
#
loop_
_entity_poly.entity_id
_entity_poly.type
_entity_poly.pdbx_seq_one_letter_code
_entity_poly.pdbx_strand_id
1 'polypeptide(L)'
;GVPCVPGSEGELPDDPVQIRRIARTIGYPVIIKAAGGGGGRGMRVVHTEAALVNAVQMTKAEAGAAFGNPAVYMEKFLQNPRHVEIQILADKFKNAVYLGERDCSMQRRHQKVIEEAPAPGIPRKLIERIGERCVAACKRIGYRGAGTFEFLYENGEFYFIEMNTRVQVEHPVSELITGVDIVKTQIMVAAGEKLPFTQRQINGQMRGHAIECRINAEDPFKFIPSPGRVTMWHMPGGPGVRVDSHVYNNYFVPPNYDSMIGKIIVYG
;
A
#
# COMPACT_ATOMS: atom_id res chain seq x y z
N GLY A 1 8.36 -7.24 15.15
CA GLY A 1 8.63 -8.43 14.38
C GLY A 1 8.26 -8.33 12.91
N VAL A 2 7.64 -7.24 12.44
CA VAL A 2 7.46 -6.95 11.01
C VAL A 2 8.78 -6.37 10.47
N PRO A 3 9.35 -6.91 9.38
CA PRO A 3 10.63 -6.45 8.85
C PRO A 3 10.49 -5.05 8.24
N CYS A 4 11.42 -4.16 8.55
CA CYS A 4 11.48 -2.80 8.01
C CYS A 4 12.71 -2.64 7.10
N VAL A 5 12.71 -1.60 6.27
CA VAL A 5 13.89 -1.23 5.48
C VAL A 5 15.04 -0.91 6.45
N PRO A 6 16.26 -1.44 6.22
CA PRO A 6 17.42 -1.04 7.01
C PRO A 6 17.63 0.46 6.95
N GLY A 7 17.79 1.11 8.10
CA GLY A 7 17.88 2.56 8.18
C GLY A 7 18.58 3.08 9.42
N SER A 8 18.58 4.42 9.57
CA SER A 8 19.10 5.09 10.75
C SER A 8 18.17 4.84 11.96
N GLU A 9 18.75 4.79 13.14
CA GLU A 9 18.01 4.76 14.41
C GLU A 9 17.53 6.18 14.76
N GLY A 10 16.41 6.59 14.12
CA GLY A 10 15.85 7.92 14.30
C GLY A 10 16.47 9.00 13.40
N GLU A 11 16.44 10.25 13.88
CA GLU A 11 16.90 11.41 13.15
C GLU A 11 18.41 11.37 12.88
N LEU A 12 18.81 11.82 11.68
CA LEU A 12 20.21 11.96 11.33
C LEU A 12 20.89 13.09 12.12
N PRO A 13 22.08 12.85 12.69
CA PRO A 13 22.86 13.87 13.35
C PRO A 13 23.33 14.95 12.35
N ASP A 14 23.87 16.06 12.88
CA ASP A 14 24.47 17.10 12.04
C ASP A 14 25.94 16.82 11.68
N ASP A 15 26.59 15.93 12.40
CA ASP A 15 27.98 15.56 12.18
C ASP A 15 28.18 14.77 10.87
N PRO A 16 28.90 15.31 9.88
CA PRO A 16 29.16 14.63 8.62
C PRO A 16 29.85 13.26 8.75
N VAL A 17 30.67 13.07 9.78
CA VAL A 17 31.42 11.82 10.00
C VAL A 17 30.41 10.72 10.41
N GLN A 18 29.52 11.04 11.34
CA GLN A 18 28.48 10.11 11.78
C GLN A 18 27.50 9.78 10.64
N ILE A 19 27.06 10.78 9.87
CA ILE A 19 26.18 10.59 8.70
C ILE A 19 26.80 9.59 7.71
N ARG A 20 28.08 9.75 7.36
CA ARG A 20 28.79 8.83 6.46
C ARG A 20 28.89 7.43 7.06
N ARG A 21 29.15 7.30 8.35
CA ARG A 21 29.21 6.00 9.03
C ARG A 21 27.87 5.28 8.96
N ILE A 22 26.77 5.97 9.22
CA ILE A 22 25.41 5.41 9.12
C ILE A 22 25.15 4.91 7.68
N ALA A 23 25.42 5.75 6.68
CA ALA A 23 25.22 5.39 5.28
C ALA A 23 26.05 4.18 4.84
N ARG A 24 27.29 4.06 5.30
CA ARG A 24 28.16 2.89 5.03
C ARG A 24 27.60 1.62 5.66
N THR A 25 27.01 1.71 6.86
CA THR A 25 26.38 0.57 7.54
C THR A 25 25.14 0.11 6.80
N ILE A 26 24.31 1.04 6.30
CA ILE A 26 23.09 0.75 5.51
C ILE A 26 23.48 0.22 4.12
N GLY A 27 24.52 0.74 3.52
CA GLY A 27 25.00 0.44 2.16
C GLY A 27 24.26 1.24 1.08
N TYR A 28 25.05 1.85 0.16
CA TYR A 28 24.51 2.62 -0.96
C TYR A 28 23.80 1.74 -2.00
N PRO A 29 22.82 2.30 -2.76
CA PRO A 29 22.24 3.62 -2.59
C PRO A 29 21.39 3.73 -1.32
N VAL A 30 21.30 4.95 -0.77
CA VAL A 30 20.45 5.29 0.37
C VAL A 30 19.43 6.35 -0.03
N ILE A 31 18.31 6.43 0.70
CA ILE A 31 17.32 7.48 0.57
C ILE A 31 17.22 8.26 1.88
N ILE A 32 17.23 9.59 1.76
CA ILE A 32 17.02 10.51 2.88
C ILE A 32 15.55 10.92 2.83
N LYS A 33 14.87 10.89 3.97
CA LYS A 33 13.44 11.20 4.07
C LYS A 33 13.19 12.21 5.19
N ALA A 34 12.35 13.21 4.92
CA ALA A 34 11.86 14.13 5.93
C ALA A 34 10.90 13.42 6.90
N ALA A 35 11.08 13.60 8.19
CA ALA A 35 10.19 13.00 9.20
C ALA A 35 8.74 13.52 9.12
N GLY A 36 8.54 14.76 8.69
CA GLY A 36 7.23 15.36 8.43
C GLY A 36 6.73 15.17 6.99
N GLY A 37 7.50 14.49 6.12
CA GLY A 37 7.17 14.28 4.73
C GLY A 37 6.20 13.13 4.49
N GLY A 38 5.58 13.11 3.31
CA GLY A 38 4.70 12.03 2.88
C GLY A 38 4.35 12.16 1.39
N GLY A 39 3.77 11.10 0.81
CA GLY A 39 3.35 11.12 -0.61
C GLY A 39 4.48 11.41 -1.61
N GLY A 40 5.71 11.00 -1.31
CA GLY A 40 6.87 11.21 -2.19
C GLY A 40 7.54 12.58 -2.07
N ARG A 41 7.11 13.44 -1.13
CA ARG A 41 7.73 14.75 -0.88
C ARG A 41 8.75 14.68 0.24
N GLY A 42 9.82 15.48 0.13
CA GLY A 42 10.89 15.52 1.14
C GLY A 42 11.76 14.26 1.13
N MET A 43 11.99 13.68 -0.04
CA MET A 43 12.83 12.50 -0.23
C MET A 43 13.93 12.74 -1.25
N ARG A 44 15.14 12.21 -0.99
CA ARG A 44 16.29 12.34 -1.88
C ARG A 44 17.13 11.08 -1.89
N VAL A 45 17.30 10.50 -3.08
CA VAL A 45 18.16 9.32 -3.28
C VAL A 45 19.61 9.74 -3.43
N VAL A 46 20.51 9.01 -2.81
CA VAL A 46 21.95 9.24 -2.81
C VAL A 46 22.69 7.95 -3.20
N HIS A 47 23.36 7.99 -4.32
CA HIS A 47 24.09 6.84 -4.86
C HIS A 47 25.54 6.75 -4.38
N THR A 48 26.15 7.87 -4.00
CA THR A 48 27.57 7.94 -3.64
C THR A 48 27.81 8.74 -2.36
N GLU A 49 28.87 8.40 -1.64
CA GLU A 49 29.25 9.08 -0.40
C GLU A 49 29.58 10.57 -0.62
N ALA A 50 30.15 10.92 -1.79
CA ALA A 50 30.50 12.30 -2.11
C ALA A 50 29.30 13.25 -2.09
N ALA A 51 28.13 12.79 -2.54
CA ALA A 51 26.90 13.57 -2.59
C ALA A 51 26.14 13.60 -1.25
N LEU A 52 26.47 12.72 -0.30
CA LEU A 52 25.65 12.43 0.86
C LEU A 52 25.39 13.64 1.76
N VAL A 53 26.45 14.31 2.23
CA VAL A 53 26.33 15.39 3.23
C VAL A 53 25.53 16.55 2.66
N ASN A 54 25.81 16.93 1.41
CA ASN A 54 25.04 17.99 0.73
C ASN A 54 23.57 17.60 0.55
N ALA A 55 23.29 16.36 0.18
CA ALA A 55 21.91 15.84 0.05
C ALA A 55 21.17 15.90 1.39
N VAL A 56 21.81 15.54 2.50
CA VAL A 56 21.21 15.64 3.84
C VAL A 56 20.89 17.09 4.19
N GLN A 57 21.81 18.01 3.98
CA GLN A 57 21.61 19.44 4.27
C GLN A 57 20.47 20.04 3.44
N MET A 58 20.44 19.73 2.15
CA MET A 58 19.34 20.18 1.26
C MET A 58 18.00 19.62 1.71
N THR A 59 17.93 18.33 2.05
CA THR A 59 16.66 17.73 2.49
C THR A 59 16.21 18.29 3.84
N LYS A 60 17.13 18.55 4.79
CA LYS A 60 16.78 19.24 6.05
C LYS A 60 16.21 20.64 5.80
N ALA A 61 16.83 21.43 4.92
CA ALA A 61 16.33 22.77 4.57
C ALA A 61 14.95 22.74 3.92
N GLU A 62 14.75 21.84 2.95
CA GLU A 62 13.45 21.63 2.28
C GLU A 62 12.38 21.17 3.27
N ALA A 63 12.72 20.24 4.19
CA ALA A 63 11.82 19.74 5.22
C ALA A 63 11.41 20.83 6.20
N GLY A 64 12.34 21.64 6.65
CA GLY A 64 12.07 22.80 7.52
C GLY A 64 11.14 23.81 6.88
N ALA A 65 11.37 24.13 5.61
CA ALA A 65 10.55 25.08 4.86
C ALA A 65 9.14 24.54 4.53
N ALA A 66 9.04 23.28 4.15
CA ALA A 66 7.77 22.69 3.70
C ALA A 66 6.88 22.15 4.82
N PHE A 67 7.50 21.63 5.91
CA PHE A 67 6.78 20.92 6.97
C PHE A 67 6.96 21.54 8.36
N GLY A 68 7.78 22.60 8.49
CA GLY A 68 8.11 23.20 9.78
C GLY A 68 8.97 22.31 10.69
N ASN A 69 9.46 21.18 10.19
CA ASN A 69 10.32 20.22 10.91
C ASN A 69 11.48 19.79 10.02
N PRO A 70 12.74 20.16 10.35
CA PRO A 70 13.92 19.81 9.56
C PRO A 70 14.42 18.38 9.79
N ALA A 71 13.80 17.63 10.71
CA ALA A 71 14.23 16.27 11.03
C ALA A 71 14.18 15.36 9.80
N VAL A 72 15.28 14.67 9.53
CA VAL A 72 15.40 13.69 8.44
C VAL A 72 16.00 12.39 8.96
N TYR A 73 15.65 11.29 8.31
CA TYR A 73 16.22 9.97 8.55
C TYR A 73 16.69 9.35 7.24
N MET A 74 17.44 8.27 7.33
CA MET A 74 18.04 7.60 6.17
C MET A 74 17.64 6.13 6.15
N GLU A 75 17.34 5.62 4.96
CA GLU A 75 17.04 4.21 4.74
C GLU A 75 17.78 3.68 3.50
N LYS A 76 17.92 2.35 3.42
CA LYS A 76 18.33 1.70 2.19
C LYS A 76 17.37 2.06 1.06
N PHE A 77 17.89 2.51 -0.07
CA PHE A 77 17.10 2.69 -1.27
C PHE A 77 16.96 1.37 -2.02
N LEU A 78 15.74 0.90 -2.17
CA LEU A 78 15.41 -0.27 -2.98
C LEU A 78 15.29 0.17 -4.44
N GLN A 79 15.93 -0.56 -5.35
CA GLN A 79 16.09 -0.08 -6.74
C GLN A 79 14.91 -0.48 -7.63
N ASN A 80 14.40 -1.69 -7.46
CA ASN A 80 13.31 -2.25 -8.26
C ASN A 80 12.29 -2.99 -7.39
N PRO A 81 11.77 -2.36 -6.33
CA PRO A 81 10.83 -3.03 -5.44
C PRO A 81 9.47 -3.16 -6.09
N ARG A 82 8.79 -4.27 -5.78
CA ARG A 82 7.34 -4.41 -5.99
C ARG A 82 6.60 -3.89 -4.77
N HIS A 83 5.45 -3.27 -5.00
CA HIS A 83 4.54 -2.87 -3.94
C HIS A 83 3.58 -4.02 -3.65
N VAL A 84 3.83 -4.73 -2.57
CA VAL A 84 3.01 -5.89 -2.16
C VAL A 84 2.42 -5.62 -0.79
N GLU A 85 1.15 -5.94 -0.62
CA GLU A 85 0.43 -5.62 0.60
C GLU A 85 -0.37 -6.79 1.15
N ILE A 86 -0.52 -6.86 2.48
CA ILE A 86 -1.22 -7.92 3.19
C ILE A 86 -2.52 -7.38 3.77
N GLN A 87 -3.66 -7.93 3.33
CA GLN A 87 -4.97 -7.58 3.85
C GLN A 87 -5.22 -8.24 5.19
N ILE A 88 -5.63 -7.47 6.20
CA ILE A 88 -5.98 -7.95 7.55
C ILE A 88 -7.44 -7.68 7.87
N LEU A 89 -8.03 -8.60 8.61
CA LEU A 89 -9.26 -8.40 9.38
C LEU A 89 -9.02 -8.82 10.83
N ALA A 90 -9.48 -7.99 11.78
CA ALA A 90 -9.33 -8.27 13.20
C ALA A 90 -10.55 -7.83 14.01
N ASP A 91 -10.86 -8.54 15.11
CA ASP A 91 -11.99 -8.26 15.99
C ASP A 91 -11.56 -7.83 17.41
N LYS A 92 -12.53 -7.44 18.22
CA LYS A 92 -12.30 -7.04 19.63
C LYS A 92 -11.88 -8.20 20.57
N PHE A 93 -12.00 -9.43 20.11
CA PHE A 93 -11.67 -10.63 20.88
C PHE A 93 -10.25 -11.13 20.63
N LYS A 94 -9.41 -10.31 19.99
CA LYS A 94 -8.03 -10.62 19.59
C LYS A 94 -7.93 -11.72 18.51
N ASN A 95 -9.02 -12.00 17.79
CA ASN A 95 -8.92 -12.77 16.55
C ASN A 95 -8.44 -11.84 15.45
N ALA A 96 -7.50 -12.32 14.66
CA ALA A 96 -7.02 -11.62 13.47
C ALA A 96 -6.63 -12.65 12.41
N VAL A 97 -6.92 -12.33 11.15
CA VAL A 97 -6.59 -13.16 9.99
C VAL A 97 -6.02 -12.28 8.88
N TYR A 98 -5.23 -12.89 7.99
CA TYR A 98 -4.83 -12.27 6.72
C TYR A 98 -5.59 -12.92 5.56
N LEU A 99 -5.92 -12.13 4.54
CA LEU A 99 -6.68 -12.54 3.36
C LEU A 99 -5.79 -12.63 2.11
N GLY A 100 -4.59 -13.14 2.27
CA GLY A 100 -3.59 -13.16 1.22
C GLY A 100 -2.95 -11.79 0.99
N GLU A 101 -2.31 -11.68 -0.13
CA GLU A 101 -1.59 -10.49 -0.58
C GLU A 101 -2.17 -9.95 -1.89
N ARG A 102 -1.86 -8.68 -2.13
CA ARG A 102 -2.07 -8.00 -3.41
C ARG A 102 -0.76 -7.45 -3.93
N ASP A 103 -0.57 -7.48 -5.23
CA ASP A 103 0.45 -6.69 -5.92
C ASP A 103 -0.16 -5.40 -6.45
N CYS A 104 0.41 -4.28 -6.05
CA CYS A 104 -0.01 -2.94 -6.42
C CYS A 104 1.13 -2.15 -7.06
N SER A 105 2.06 -2.84 -7.72
CA SER A 105 3.26 -2.23 -8.31
C SER A 105 2.96 -1.37 -9.53
N MET A 106 1.85 -1.63 -10.24
CA MET A 106 1.45 -0.84 -11.39
C MET A 106 0.87 0.50 -10.93
N GLN A 107 1.74 1.50 -10.91
CA GLN A 107 1.42 2.84 -10.39
C GLN A 107 1.77 3.92 -11.40
N ARG A 108 1.04 5.02 -11.32
CA ARG A 108 1.32 6.25 -12.05
C ARG A 108 1.43 7.40 -11.06
N ARG A 109 2.60 8.06 -11.00
CA ARG A 109 2.89 9.14 -10.03
C ARG A 109 2.55 8.74 -8.58
N HIS A 110 2.92 7.53 -8.20
CA HIS A 110 2.64 6.93 -6.87
C HIS A 110 1.15 6.64 -6.59
N GLN A 111 0.29 6.67 -7.61
CA GLN A 111 -1.10 6.22 -7.51
C GLN A 111 -1.25 4.85 -8.14
N LYS A 112 -1.81 3.91 -7.40
CA LYS A 112 -2.15 2.57 -7.89
C LYS A 112 -3.17 2.69 -9.03
N VAL A 113 -3.01 1.92 -10.10
CA VAL A 113 -3.89 1.93 -11.28
C VAL A 113 -4.38 0.54 -11.66
N ILE A 114 -3.56 -0.49 -11.43
CA ILE A 114 -3.91 -1.89 -11.59
C ILE A 114 -3.40 -2.64 -10.36
N GLU A 115 -4.25 -3.47 -9.79
CA GLU A 115 -3.95 -4.31 -8.65
C GLU A 115 -4.35 -5.75 -8.95
N GLU A 116 -3.59 -6.71 -8.44
CA GLU A 116 -3.86 -8.13 -8.63
C GLU A 116 -3.66 -8.95 -7.36
N ALA A 117 -4.38 -10.05 -7.26
CA ALA A 117 -4.25 -11.02 -6.19
C ALA A 117 -4.48 -12.44 -6.73
N PRO A 118 -3.67 -13.41 -6.30
CA PRO A 118 -2.45 -13.27 -5.49
C PRO A 118 -1.30 -12.62 -6.27
N ALA A 119 -0.27 -12.10 -5.57
CA ALA A 119 0.91 -11.51 -6.19
C ALA A 119 1.71 -12.58 -6.97
N PRO A 120 1.94 -12.40 -8.29
CA PRO A 120 2.59 -13.43 -9.08
C PRO A 120 4.06 -13.64 -8.69
N GLY A 121 4.52 -14.89 -8.75
CA GLY A 121 5.93 -15.25 -8.58
C GLY A 121 6.48 -15.11 -7.15
N ILE A 122 5.65 -14.85 -6.13
CA ILE A 122 6.07 -14.85 -4.74
C ILE A 122 5.74 -16.21 -4.10
N PRO A 123 6.73 -16.91 -3.48
CA PRO A 123 6.48 -18.19 -2.85
C PRO A 123 5.41 -18.11 -1.75
N ARG A 124 4.42 -19.01 -1.78
CA ARG A 124 3.32 -19.03 -0.79
C ARG A 124 3.79 -19.09 0.66
N LYS A 125 4.83 -19.88 0.95
CA LYS A 125 5.44 -19.95 2.30
C LYS A 125 5.97 -18.61 2.79
N LEU A 126 6.41 -17.73 1.90
CA LEU A 126 6.88 -16.41 2.24
C LEU A 126 5.70 -15.50 2.61
N ILE A 127 4.60 -15.59 1.84
CA ILE A 127 3.35 -14.88 2.13
C ILE A 127 2.75 -15.33 3.46
N GLU A 128 2.70 -16.63 3.72
CA GLU A 128 2.24 -17.18 4.99
C GLU A 128 3.05 -16.61 6.17
N ARG A 129 4.37 -16.65 6.07
CA ARG A 129 5.26 -16.12 7.10
C ARG A 129 5.05 -14.64 7.39
N ILE A 130 4.91 -13.80 6.33
CA ILE A 130 4.68 -12.36 6.53
C ILE A 130 3.26 -12.08 7.02
N GLY A 131 2.26 -12.80 6.51
CA GLY A 131 0.87 -12.72 6.97
C GLY A 131 0.72 -13.04 8.45
N GLU A 132 1.36 -14.11 8.93
CA GLU A 132 1.38 -14.47 10.36
C GLU A 132 2.03 -13.38 11.22
N ARG A 133 3.10 -12.73 10.74
CA ARG A 133 3.72 -11.59 11.45
C ARG A 133 2.77 -10.38 11.53
N CYS A 134 2.05 -10.08 10.46
CA CYS A 134 1.03 -9.01 10.46
C CYS A 134 -0.11 -9.33 11.43
N VAL A 135 -0.60 -10.56 11.44
CA VAL A 135 -1.61 -11.04 12.40
C VAL A 135 -1.11 -10.91 13.84
N ALA A 136 0.13 -11.34 14.12
CA ALA A 136 0.71 -11.22 15.45
C ALA A 136 0.84 -9.75 15.90
N ALA A 137 1.23 -8.85 14.98
CA ALA A 137 1.28 -7.42 15.26
C ALA A 137 -0.11 -6.87 15.60
N CYS A 138 -1.14 -7.19 14.81
CA CYS A 138 -2.52 -6.78 15.07
C CYS A 138 -3.04 -7.25 16.44
N LYS A 139 -2.78 -8.52 16.79
CA LYS A 139 -3.15 -9.06 18.10
C LYS A 139 -2.46 -8.34 19.26
N ARG A 140 -1.17 -8.00 19.09
CA ARG A 140 -0.37 -7.30 20.11
C ARG A 140 -0.87 -5.89 20.38
N ILE A 141 -1.23 -5.13 19.33
CA ILE A 141 -1.71 -3.75 19.46
C ILE A 141 -3.22 -3.67 19.73
N GLY A 142 -3.94 -4.80 19.68
CA GLY A 142 -5.41 -4.82 19.84
C GLY A 142 -6.15 -4.19 18.67
N TYR A 143 -5.62 -4.34 17.45
CA TYR A 143 -6.24 -3.80 16.23
C TYR A 143 -7.63 -4.37 16.00
N ARG A 144 -8.54 -3.55 15.42
CA ARG A 144 -9.93 -3.95 15.10
C ARG A 144 -10.34 -3.37 13.75
N GLY A 145 -11.07 -4.16 12.95
CA GLY A 145 -11.55 -3.76 11.63
C GLY A 145 -10.67 -4.28 10.50
N ALA A 146 -10.88 -3.69 9.32
CA ALA A 146 -10.06 -3.94 8.15
C ALA A 146 -8.81 -3.06 8.17
N GLY A 147 -7.68 -3.64 7.79
CA GLY A 147 -6.41 -2.92 7.66
C GLY A 147 -5.50 -3.61 6.65
N THR A 148 -4.52 -2.87 6.17
CA THR A 148 -3.58 -3.37 5.17
C THR A 148 -2.16 -2.98 5.58
N PHE A 149 -1.27 -3.96 5.62
CA PHE A 149 0.17 -3.71 5.77
C PHE A 149 0.78 -3.61 4.38
N GLU A 150 1.38 -2.48 4.07
CA GLU A 150 2.07 -2.24 2.80
C GLU A 150 3.57 -2.52 2.95
N PHE A 151 4.12 -3.18 1.92
CA PHE A 151 5.52 -3.57 1.87
C PHE A 151 6.15 -3.23 0.52
N LEU A 152 7.43 -2.95 0.55
CA LEU A 152 8.30 -3.10 -0.62
C LEU A 152 8.86 -4.52 -0.62
N TYR A 153 8.73 -5.22 -1.74
CA TYR A 153 9.27 -6.57 -1.93
C TYR A 153 10.37 -6.54 -2.98
N GLU A 154 11.57 -6.91 -2.58
CA GLU A 154 12.73 -6.99 -3.47
C GLU A 154 13.64 -8.15 -3.06
N ASN A 155 14.14 -8.90 -4.03
CA ASN A 155 15.11 -10.00 -3.82
C ASN A 155 14.69 -11.04 -2.76
N GLY A 156 13.40 -11.37 -2.70
CA GLY A 156 12.87 -12.36 -1.75
C GLY A 156 12.59 -11.84 -0.35
N GLU A 157 12.76 -10.54 -0.10
CA GLU A 157 12.54 -9.93 1.20
C GLU A 157 11.42 -8.90 1.18
N PHE A 158 10.66 -8.85 2.28
CA PHE A 158 9.61 -7.86 2.52
C PHE A 158 10.11 -6.77 3.44
N TYR A 159 9.84 -5.51 3.10
CA TYR A 159 10.18 -4.34 3.89
C TYR A 159 8.94 -3.50 4.14
N PHE A 160 8.52 -3.42 5.40
CA PHE A 160 7.33 -2.67 5.82
C PHE A 160 7.47 -1.17 5.53
N ILE A 161 6.43 -0.59 4.96
CA ILE A 161 6.33 0.85 4.71
C ILE A 161 5.38 1.48 5.70
N GLU A 162 4.10 1.04 5.66
CA GLU A 162 3.04 1.62 6.47
C GLU A 162 1.88 0.64 6.67
N MET A 163 1.00 0.96 7.61
CA MET A 163 -0.28 0.28 7.79
C MET A 163 -1.42 1.24 7.50
N ASN A 164 -2.25 0.91 6.52
CA ASN A 164 -3.50 1.60 6.26
C ASN A 164 -4.59 1.01 7.15
N THR A 165 -5.08 1.83 8.10
CA THR A 165 -6.08 1.41 9.11
C THR A 165 -7.52 1.61 8.63
N ARG A 166 -7.80 1.21 7.41
CA ARG A 166 -9.07 1.37 6.70
C ARG A 166 -9.21 0.30 5.62
N VAL A 167 -10.39 0.18 5.03
CA VAL A 167 -10.57 -0.52 3.76
C VAL A 167 -9.90 0.29 2.63
N GLN A 168 -9.31 -0.39 1.66
CA GLN A 168 -8.68 0.23 0.48
C GLN A 168 -9.51 0.01 -0.78
N VAL A 169 -9.22 0.77 -1.83
CA VAL A 169 -9.90 0.69 -3.13
C VAL A 169 -9.81 -0.72 -3.70
N GLU A 170 -8.65 -1.33 -3.59
CA GLU A 170 -8.25 -2.62 -4.16
C GLU A 170 -8.68 -3.85 -3.34
N HIS A 171 -9.52 -3.67 -2.31
CA HIS A 171 -10.03 -4.81 -1.52
C HIS A 171 -10.77 -5.88 -2.34
N PRO A 172 -11.45 -5.56 -3.47
CA PRO A 172 -12.21 -6.55 -4.22
C PRO A 172 -11.37 -7.71 -4.76
N VAL A 173 -10.10 -7.51 -5.11
CA VAL A 173 -9.27 -8.63 -5.59
C VAL A 173 -9.03 -9.66 -4.48
N SER A 174 -8.88 -9.20 -3.21
CA SER A 174 -8.80 -10.10 -2.05
C SER A 174 -10.14 -10.80 -1.77
N GLU A 175 -11.26 -10.09 -1.92
CA GLU A 175 -12.59 -10.67 -1.76
C GLU A 175 -12.83 -11.81 -2.75
N LEU A 176 -12.48 -11.61 -4.02
CA LEU A 176 -12.74 -12.58 -5.07
C LEU A 176 -11.93 -13.87 -4.91
N ILE A 177 -10.65 -13.78 -4.52
CA ILE A 177 -9.82 -14.98 -4.31
C ILE A 177 -10.10 -15.70 -3.00
N THR A 178 -10.66 -15.02 -1.98
CA THR A 178 -10.93 -15.61 -0.66
C THR A 178 -12.40 -15.95 -0.41
N GLY A 179 -13.33 -15.34 -1.16
CA GLY A 179 -14.76 -15.42 -0.90
C GLY A 179 -15.22 -14.67 0.35
N VAL A 180 -14.37 -13.83 0.94
CA VAL A 180 -14.68 -13.04 2.14
C VAL A 180 -15.14 -11.65 1.75
N ASP A 181 -16.36 -11.25 2.13
CA ASP A 181 -16.85 -9.88 2.03
C ASP A 181 -16.23 -9.02 3.14
N ILE A 182 -15.22 -8.21 2.77
CA ILE A 182 -14.44 -7.41 3.71
C ILE A 182 -15.28 -6.31 4.33
N VAL A 183 -16.09 -5.61 3.52
CA VAL A 183 -16.91 -4.49 3.99
C VAL A 183 -18.00 -4.98 4.94
N LYS A 184 -18.69 -6.04 4.61
CA LYS A 184 -19.66 -6.68 5.50
C LYS A 184 -19.02 -7.13 6.81
N THR A 185 -17.87 -7.80 6.73
CA THR A 185 -17.15 -8.25 7.91
C THR A 185 -16.70 -7.10 8.79
N GLN A 186 -16.27 -5.98 8.19
CA GLN A 186 -15.89 -4.77 8.91
C GLN A 186 -17.09 -4.19 9.70
N ILE A 187 -18.27 -4.18 9.11
CA ILE A 187 -19.52 -3.74 9.77
C ILE A 187 -19.86 -4.66 10.94
N MET A 188 -19.79 -6.00 10.74
CA MET A 188 -20.04 -6.99 11.79
C MET A 188 -19.06 -6.82 12.98
N VAL A 189 -17.78 -6.63 12.69
CA VAL A 189 -16.76 -6.38 13.72
C VAL A 189 -17.02 -5.07 14.46
N ALA A 190 -17.43 -4.01 13.77
CA ALA A 190 -17.81 -2.73 14.36
C ALA A 190 -19.06 -2.87 15.26
N ALA A 191 -20.02 -3.72 14.88
CA ALA A 191 -21.18 -4.07 15.69
C ALA A 191 -20.80 -4.94 16.92
N GLY A 192 -19.55 -5.37 17.00
CA GLY A 192 -19.02 -6.11 18.15
C GLY A 192 -19.05 -7.63 17.98
N GLU A 193 -19.29 -8.13 16.78
CA GLU A 193 -19.25 -9.56 16.49
C GLU A 193 -17.83 -10.11 16.39
N LYS A 194 -17.69 -11.43 16.51
CA LYS A 194 -16.44 -12.14 16.22
C LYS A 194 -16.28 -12.36 14.73
N LEU A 195 -15.03 -12.46 14.27
CA LEU A 195 -14.76 -12.93 12.92
C LEU A 195 -15.41 -14.30 12.69
N PRO A 196 -16.20 -14.47 11.61
CA PRO A 196 -16.96 -15.70 11.36
C PRO A 196 -16.11 -16.83 10.75
N PHE A 197 -14.80 -16.63 10.58
CA PHE A 197 -13.89 -17.56 9.94
C PHE A 197 -12.53 -17.58 10.63
N THR A 198 -11.80 -18.65 10.43
CA THR A 198 -10.43 -18.86 10.91
C THR A 198 -9.44 -18.74 9.76
N GLN A 199 -8.15 -18.55 10.06
CA GLN A 199 -7.09 -18.53 9.05
C GLN A 199 -7.06 -19.82 8.22
N ARG A 200 -7.28 -20.97 8.85
CA ARG A 200 -7.31 -22.27 8.16
C ARG A 200 -8.42 -22.34 7.10
N GLN A 201 -9.61 -21.81 7.41
CA GLN A 201 -10.71 -21.76 6.46
C GLN A 201 -10.38 -20.85 5.28
N ILE A 202 -9.82 -19.66 5.54
CA ILE A 202 -9.38 -18.74 4.49
C ILE A 202 -8.34 -19.40 3.58
N ASN A 203 -7.29 -19.98 4.15
CA ASN A 203 -6.24 -20.64 3.37
C ASN A 203 -6.80 -21.81 2.52
N GLY A 204 -7.79 -22.53 3.04
CA GLY A 204 -8.42 -23.65 2.33
C GLY A 204 -9.38 -23.25 1.20
N GLN A 205 -9.87 -22.02 1.20
CA GLN A 205 -10.81 -21.54 0.18
C GLN A 205 -10.19 -20.58 -0.82
N MET A 206 -8.97 -20.11 -0.59
CA MET A 206 -8.25 -19.26 -1.55
C MET A 206 -8.06 -19.98 -2.88
N ARG A 207 -8.49 -19.35 -3.98
CA ARG A 207 -8.40 -19.91 -5.33
C ARG A 207 -8.48 -18.82 -6.39
N GLY A 208 -8.04 -19.19 -7.60
CA GLY A 208 -8.12 -18.31 -8.77
C GLY A 208 -7.18 -17.12 -8.69
N HIS A 209 -7.40 -16.17 -9.56
CA HIS A 209 -6.67 -14.93 -9.69
C HIS A 209 -7.63 -13.79 -10.01
N ALA A 210 -7.44 -12.62 -9.42
CA ALA A 210 -8.25 -11.45 -9.68
C ALA A 210 -7.36 -10.26 -10.02
N ILE A 211 -7.80 -9.47 -11.01
CA ILE A 211 -7.17 -8.22 -11.42
C ILE A 211 -8.20 -7.11 -11.35
N GLU A 212 -7.86 -6.01 -10.71
CA GLU A 212 -8.65 -4.77 -10.67
C GLU A 212 -7.99 -3.70 -11.52
N CYS A 213 -8.81 -2.99 -12.31
CA CYS A 213 -8.40 -1.78 -13.02
C CYS A 213 -9.20 -0.60 -12.51
N ARG A 214 -8.55 0.47 -12.11
CA ARG A 214 -9.22 1.73 -11.75
C ARG A 214 -9.61 2.49 -12.99
N ILE A 215 -10.86 2.96 -13.03
CA ILE A 215 -11.41 3.77 -14.13
C ILE A 215 -11.52 5.20 -13.67
N ASN A 216 -10.77 6.08 -14.31
CA ASN A 216 -10.68 7.50 -13.96
C ASN A 216 -11.28 8.38 -15.05
N ALA A 217 -11.98 9.44 -14.64
CA ALA A 217 -12.39 10.53 -15.54
C ALA A 217 -11.18 11.43 -15.83
N GLU A 218 -10.39 11.03 -16.82
CA GLU A 218 -9.14 11.67 -17.22
C GLU A 218 -9.02 11.73 -18.74
N ASP A 219 -8.25 12.68 -19.24
CA ASP A 219 -7.79 12.65 -20.63
C ASP A 219 -6.94 11.38 -20.85
N PRO A 220 -7.26 10.52 -21.84
CA PRO A 220 -6.60 9.22 -21.99
C PRO A 220 -5.13 9.29 -22.43
N PHE A 221 -4.69 10.45 -22.94
CA PHE A 221 -3.31 10.65 -23.39
C PHE A 221 -2.46 11.44 -22.40
N LYS A 222 -3.04 12.49 -21.81
CA LYS A 222 -2.33 13.39 -20.89
C LYS A 222 -2.53 13.03 -19.43
N PHE A 223 -3.54 12.20 -19.11
CA PHE A 223 -3.92 11.80 -17.76
C PHE A 223 -4.24 12.99 -16.83
N ILE A 224 -4.79 14.04 -17.41
CA ILE A 224 -5.27 15.21 -16.68
C ILE A 224 -6.72 14.93 -16.28
N PRO A 225 -7.12 15.19 -15.01
CA PRO A 225 -8.51 15.05 -14.59
C PRO A 225 -9.46 15.80 -15.54
N SER A 226 -10.53 15.14 -15.94
CA SER A 226 -11.54 15.64 -16.86
C SER A 226 -12.92 15.59 -16.20
N PRO A 227 -13.23 16.53 -15.30
CA PRO A 227 -14.56 16.63 -14.71
C PRO A 227 -15.58 17.01 -15.78
N GLY A 228 -16.84 16.64 -15.55
CA GLY A 228 -17.91 16.94 -16.50
C GLY A 228 -18.96 15.85 -16.58
N ARG A 229 -19.82 15.94 -17.60
CA ARG A 229 -20.95 15.03 -17.80
C ARG A 229 -20.51 13.74 -18.48
N VAL A 230 -20.81 12.61 -17.87
CA VAL A 230 -20.67 11.28 -18.49
C VAL A 230 -21.91 11.03 -19.35
N THR A 231 -21.78 11.24 -20.65
CA THR A 231 -22.93 11.14 -21.57
C THR A 231 -23.42 9.71 -21.76
N MET A 232 -22.52 8.75 -21.68
CA MET A 232 -22.83 7.32 -21.74
C MET A 232 -21.96 6.55 -20.76
N TRP A 233 -22.58 5.68 -19.98
CA TRP A 233 -21.93 4.74 -19.08
C TRP A 233 -22.43 3.33 -19.36
N HIS A 234 -21.55 2.49 -19.87
CA HIS A 234 -21.87 1.06 -20.13
C HIS A 234 -20.86 0.19 -19.40
N MET A 235 -21.33 -0.54 -18.41
CA MET A 235 -20.49 -1.43 -17.61
C MET A 235 -20.35 -2.79 -18.29
N PRO A 236 -19.11 -3.33 -18.42
CA PRO A 236 -18.93 -4.70 -18.86
C PRO A 236 -19.55 -5.67 -17.84
N GLY A 237 -19.94 -6.84 -18.29
CA GLY A 237 -20.53 -7.89 -17.46
C GLY A 237 -20.18 -9.27 -17.96
N GLY A 238 -20.70 -10.28 -17.27
CA GLY A 238 -20.47 -11.68 -17.54
C GLY A 238 -19.84 -12.43 -16.38
N PRO A 239 -19.64 -13.76 -16.51
CA PRO A 239 -19.02 -14.55 -15.47
C PRO A 239 -17.63 -14.01 -15.09
N GLY A 240 -17.35 -13.89 -13.79
CA GLY A 240 -16.05 -13.41 -13.29
C GLY A 240 -15.81 -11.91 -13.43
N VAL A 241 -16.79 -11.12 -13.88
CA VAL A 241 -16.68 -9.66 -13.99
C VAL A 241 -17.50 -8.97 -12.90
N ARG A 242 -16.82 -8.15 -12.08
CA ARG A 242 -17.43 -7.25 -11.08
C ARG A 242 -17.10 -5.81 -11.45
N VAL A 243 -18.08 -4.92 -11.36
CA VAL A 243 -17.90 -3.49 -11.52
C VAL A 243 -18.42 -2.76 -10.29
N ASP A 244 -17.57 -2.02 -9.62
CA ASP A 244 -17.93 -1.14 -8.50
C ASP A 244 -17.90 0.30 -9.00
N SER A 245 -19.05 0.96 -9.06
CA SER A 245 -19.16 2.34 -9.50
C SER A 245 -20.39 3.01 -8.91
N HIS A 246 -20.34 4.33 -8.76
CA HIS A 246 -21.48 5.18 -8.41
C HIS A 246 -22.02 5.96 -9.62
N VAL A 247 -21.41 5.79 -10.80
CA VAL A 247 -21.71 6.54 -12.01
C VAL A 247 -22.86 5.89 -12.78
N TYR A 248 -23.66 6.72 -13.41
CA TYR A 248 -24.75 6.37 -14.32
C TYR A 248 -24.77 7.34 -15.52
N ASN A 249 -25.59 7.04 -16.53
CA ASN A 249 -25.72 7.94 -17.69
C ASN A 249 -26.16 9.33 -17.25
N ASN A 250 -25.47 10.34 -17.77
CA ASN A 250 -25.63 11.76 -17.41
C ASN A 250 -25.15 12.15 -16.00
N TYR A 251 -24.44 11.28 -15.29
CA TYR A 251 -23.76 11.66 -14.04
C TYR A 251 -22.78 12.79 -14.30
N PHE A 252 -22.70 13.74 -13.37
CA PHE A 252 -21.72 14.84 -13.44
C PHE A 252 -20.57 14.55 -12.48
N VAL A 253 -19.37 14.33 -13.03
CA VAL A 253 -18.13 14.13 -12.25
C VAL A 253 -17.68 15.49 -11.71
N PRO A 254 -17.71 15.69 -10.39
CA PRO A 254 -17.34 16.99 -9.82
C PRO A 254 -15.81 17.20 -9.84
N PRO A 255 -15.34 18.47 -9.93
CA PRO A 255 -13.91 18.76 -9.95
C PRO A 255 -13.24 18.72 -8.57
N ASN A 256 -14.00 18.54 -7.50
CA ASN A 256 -13.54 18.71 -6.12
C ASN A 256 -12.99 17.42 -5.48
N TYR A 257 -13.10 16.28 -6.16
CA TYR A 257 -12.70 14.96 -5.69
C TYR A 257 -11.77 14.29 -6.68
N ASP A 258 -11.24 13.14 -6.30
CA ASP A 258 -10.47 12.29 -7.20
C ASP A 258 -11.26 11.94 -8.46
N SER A 259 -10.55 11.75 -9.54
CA SER A 259 -11.11 11.45 -10.86
C SER A 259 -11.68 10.01 -10.97
N MET A 260 -11.48 9.15 -9.97
CA MET A 260 -11.92 7.76 -10.03
C MET A 260 -13.44 7.67 -10.06
N ILE A 261 -13.98 7.08 -11.12
CA ILE A 261 -15.41 6.91 -11.36
C ILE A 261 -15.88 5.47 -11.26
N GLY A 262 -14.98 4.54 -11.17
CA GLY A 262 -15.29 3.13 -11.01
C GLY A 262 -14.04 2.28 -11.01
N LYS A 263 -14.26 0.99 -10.81
CA LYS A 263 -13.25 -0.05 -10.92
C LYS A 263 -13.86 -1.29 -11.53
N ILE A 264 -13.10 -1.93 -12.39
CA ILE A 264 -13.49 -3.19 -13.05
C ILE A 264 -12.57 -4.26 -12.48
N ILE A 265 -13.17 -5.32 -11.96
CA ILE A 265 -12.45 -6.43 -11.37
C ILE A 265 -12.81 -7.69 -12.16
N VAL A 266 -11.80 -8.42 -12.61
CA VAL A 266 -11.98 -9.68 -13.34
C VAL A 266 -11.34 -10.81 -12.52
N TYR A 267 -12.03 -11.92 -12.42
CA TYR A 267 -11.64 -13.11 -11.68
C TYR A 267 -11.69 -14.35 -12.59
N GLY A 268 -10.66 -15.20 -12.51
CA GLY A 268 -10.55 -16.46 -13.23
C GLY A 268 -9.75 -17.54 -12.52
#